data_a68964e0c087b5631b1c0f078f8d4e3d
#
_entry.id   a68964e0c087b5631b1c0f078f8d4e3d
#
_cell.length_a   1.000
_cell.length_b   1.000
_cell.length_c   1.000
_cell.angle_alpha   90.00
_cell.angle_beta   90.00
_cell.angle_gamma   90.00
#
_symmetry.space_group_name_H-M   'P 1'
#
loop_
_entity.id
_entity.type
_entity.pdbx_description
1 polymer ?
#
loop_
_entity_poly.entity_id
_entity_poly.type
_entity_poly.pdbx_seq_one_letter_code
_entity_poly.pdbx_strand_id
1 'polypeptide(L)'
;MRLVIVLCLGATAVLGQAGNATLIRELEQRPDLTFIRTKQLSCKVKKFKPRLDLEFRLHTGYWVEIPFKELIGPETVWRMQLVVEPISPESAQPETIEQFVETGAVPETVKGTVEMSGSFAVGEGSYRATWHLTERFGRYCSVAWDVDAKRGRRDRDVPLALEPGEIRPARQYLFRQEEPVDRSLAGGDLNLKVFLNLDTGSRRRATVRPWLIAPMVAVMRTLFRRPEFGEFALVAYSQEDQKILYRSDYGDDFDFQAMGSAVRKLAPATVDFRDLARDSESNFIEELLSDELRNDDRADAIVFIGYEHWEGKKIPKERVTQLDLPRASVFYFNFAWHPWNSTLGKVVREWGGSQFRIRSARELLQAVEKVVDDTMVAR
;
A
#
# COMPACT_ATOMS: atom_id res chain seq x y z
N MET A 1 -24.28 19.56 -9.49
CA MET A 1 -23.65 18.36 -8.91
C MET A 1 -22.37 18.11 -9.70
N ARG A 2 -21.20 18.25 -9.10
CA ARG A 2 -19.93 18.03 -9.80
C ARG A 2 -19.63 16.54 -9.74
N LEU A 3 -19.65 15.86 -10.88
CA LEU A 3 -19.22 14.48 -10.99
C LEU A 3 -17.68 14.49 -11.11
N VAL A 4 -17.01 14.02 -10.08
CA VAL A 4 -15.54 13.83 -10.08
C VAL A 4 -15.29 12.34 -10.24
N ILE A 5 -14.74 11.94 -11.38
CA ILE A 5 -14.30 10.57 -11.63
C ILE A 5 -12.80 10.54 -11.37
N VAL A 6 -12.40 9.90 -10.28
CA VAL A 6 -10.98 9.70 -9.91
C VAL A 6 -10.53 8.37 -10.48
N LEU A 7 -9.75 8.42 -11.55
CA LEU A 7 -9.02 7.27 -12.08
C LEU A 7 -7.69 7.14 -11.37
N CYS A 8 -7.65 6.21 -10.46
CA CYS A 8 -6.39 5.82 -9.87
C CYS A 8 -5.75 4.73 -10.74
N LEU A 9 -4.53 4.95 -11.18
CA LEU A 9 -3.69 3.95 -11.86
C LEU A 9 -3.46 2.73 -10.96
N GLY A 10 -4.22 1.67 -11.17
CA GLY A 10 -4.14 0.41 -10.43
C GLY A 10 -5.48 -0.30 -10.48
N ALA A 11 -5.50 -1.42 -11.16
CA ALA A 11 -6.68 -2.24 -11.44
C ALA A 11 -7.57 -2.44 -10.21
N THR A 12 -8.70 -1.79 -10.21
CA THR A 12 -9.98 -2.29 -9.68
C THR A 12 -11.06 -1.30 -10.08
N ALA A 13 -12.06 -1.78 -10.79
CA ALA A 13 -13.24 -1.02 -11.13
C ALA A 13 -13.90 -0.49 -9.85
N VAL A 14 -13.95 0.83 -9.69
CA VAL A 14 -14.78 1.46 -8.66
C VAL A 14 -16.20 1.42 -9.16
N LEU A 15 -17.00 0.48 -8.69
CA LEU A 15 -18.45 0.49 -8.82
C LEU A 15 -18.99 1.66 -7.97
N GLY A 16 -19.19 2.80 -8.60
CA GLY A 16 -19.99 3.90 -8.06
C GLY A 16 -21.47 3.55 -8.15
N GLN A 17 -22.21 3.87 -7.11
CA GLN A 17 -23.66 3.65 -6.98
C GLN A 17 -24.47 4.06 -8.21
N ALA A 18 -25.37 3.16 -8.54
CA ALA A 18 -26.56 3.24 -9.39
C ALA A 18 -26.81 4.57 -10.13
N GLY A 19 -26.64 4.54 -11.45
CA GLY A 19 -27.26 5.53 -12.33
C GLY A 19 -26.55 5.88 -13.61
N ASN A 20 -25.25 5.61 -13.77
CA ASN A 20 -24.59 5.76 -15.06
C ASN A 20 -23.49 4.71 -15.20
N ALA A 21 -23.60 3.92 -16.25
CA ALA A 21 -22.66 2.91 -16.67
C ALA A 21 -21.22 3.37 -16.57
N THR A 22 -20.35 2.48 -16.19
CA THR A 22 -18.89 2.66 -16.15
C THR A 22 -18.42 3.30 -17.45
N LEU A 23 -18.22 4.62 -17.45
CA LEU A 23 -17.78 5.37 -18.65
C LEU A 23 -16.34 5.05 -19.03
N ILE A 24 -15.61 4.37 -18.15
CA ILE A 24 -14.18 4.13 -18.32
C ILE A 24 -13.83 2.71 -17.84
N ARG A 25 -13.20 1.96 -18.71
CA ARG A 25 -12.68 0.62 -18.47
C ARG A 25 -11.20 0.60 -18.77
N GLU A 26 -10.42 0.03 -17.86
CA GLU A 26 -9.00 -0.26 -18.08
C GLU A 26 -8.87 -1.54 -18.93
N LEU A 27 -8.02 -1.50 -19.94
CA LEU A 27 -7.76 -2.62 -20.84
C LEU A 27 -6.34 -3.12 -20.64
N GLU A 28 -6.13 -4.39 -20.84
CA GLU A 28 -4.80 -4.97 -21.01
C GLU A 28 -4.15 -4.46 -22.31
N GLN A 29 -2.87 -4.74 -22.49
CA GLN A 29 -2.11 -4.26 -23.67
C GLN A 29 -2.83 -4.53 -24.98
N ARG A 30 -2.94 -3.49 -25.82
CA ARG A 30 -3.59 -3.54 -27.14
C ARG A 30 -2.59 -3.14 -28.23
N PRO A 31 -1.64 -4.01 -28.58
CA PRO A 31 -0.60 -3.72 -29.56
C PRO A 31 -1.14 -3.54 -30.98
N ASP A 32 -2.36 -3.99 -31.25
CA ASP A 32 -3.06 -3.89 -32.52
C ASP A 32 -3.60 -2.49 -32.85
N LEU A 33 -3.56 -1.55 -31.87
CA LEU A 33 -4.11 -0.22 -32.05
C LEU A 33 -3.05 0.80 -32.47
N THR A 34 -3.32 1.49 -33.57
CA THR A 34 -2.53 2.64 -34.02
C THR A 34 -3.07 3.92 -33.41
N PHE A 35 -2.19 4.72 -32.83
CA PHE A 35 -2.49 6.01 -32.21
C PHE A 35 -1.79 7.13 -32.99
N ILE A 36 -2.56 8.06 -33.53
CA ILE A 36 -2.07 9.25 -34.22
C ILE A 36 -2.31 10.49 -33.35
N ARG A 37 -1.61 11.59 -33.63
CA ARG A 37 -1.77 12.86 -32.92
C ARG A 37 -2.16 13.93 -33.90
N THR A 38 -3.40 14.42 -33.81
CA THR A 38 -3.95 15.41 -34.74
C THR A 38 -4.49 16.64 -34.04
N LYS A 39 -5.19 16.46 -32.90
CA LYS A 39 -5.85 17.53 -32.17
C LYS A 39 -5.42 17.55 -30.70
N GLN A 40 -4.78 18.63 -30.30
CA GLN A 40 -4.38 18.83 -28.91
C GLN A 40 -5.60 19.14 -28.02
N LEU A 41 -5.66 18.47 -26.87
CA LEU A 41 -6.65 18.69 -25.83
C LEU A 41 -6.15 19.71 -24.82
N SER A 42 -7.11 20.40 -24.18
CA SER A 42 -6.83 21.23 -23.00
C SER A 42 -6.76 20.30 -21.76
N CYS A 43 -5.56 20.14 -21.19
CA CYS A 43 -5.35 19.41 -19.96
C CYS A 43 -4.44 20.18 -18.99
N LYS A 44 -4.66 19.99 -17.70
CA LYS A 44 -3.84 20.60 -16.64
C LYS A 44 -3.16 19.50 -15.85
N VAL A 45 -1.83 19.61 -15.67
CA VAL A 45 -1.06 18.68 -14.86
C VAL A 45 -0.53 19.38 -13.62
N LYS A 46 -0.88 18.82 -12.45
CA LYS A 46 -0.25 19.14 -11.17
C LYS A 46 0.78 18.06 -10.87
N LYS A 47 2.00 18.47 -10.61
CA LYS A 47 3.13 17.62 -10.25
C LYS A 47 3.38 17.66 -8.75
N PHE A 48 3.74 16.51 -8.18
CA PHE A 48 4.10 16.42 -6.77
C PHE A 48 5.61 16.43 -6.60
N LYS A 49 6.08 17.04 -5.53
CA LYS A 49 7.50 17.00 -5.18
C LYS A 49 7.85 15.59 -4.70
N PRO A 50 9.04 15.05 -5.08
CA PRO A 50 9.54 13.79 -4.54
C PRO A 50 9.60 13.83 -3.01
N ARG A 51 9.19 12.71 -2.39
CA ARG A 51 9.27 12.50 -0.94
C ARG A 51 9.71 11.06 -0.67
N LEU A 52 10.52 10.91 0.36
CA LEU A 52 10.91 9.58 0.82
C LEU A 52 9.68 8.83 1.35
N ASP A 53 9.38 7.68 0.75
CA ASP A 53 8.31 6.78 1.17
C ASP A 53 8.82 5.75 2.20
N LEU A 54 7.89 4.96 2.76
CA LEU A 54 8.23 3.92 3.74
C LEU A 54 8.92 2.69 3.12
N GLU A 55 9.03 2.62 1.79
CA GLU A 55 9.84 1.64 1.08
C GLU A 55 11.24 2.17 0.75
N PHE A 56 11.63 3.29 1.37
CA PHE A 56 12.95 3.93 1.21
C PHE A 56 13.24 4.39 -0.23
N ARG A 57 12.20 4.85 -0.96
CA ARG A 57 12.30 5.35 -2.32
C ARG A 57 11.84 6.81 -2.39
N LEU A 58 12.39 7.60 -3.29
CA LEU A 58 11.89 8.93 -3.58
C LEU A 58 10.67 8.83 -4.48
N HIS A 59 9.49 8.84 -3.85
CA HIS A 59 8.20 8.71 -4.50
C HIS A 59 7.67 10.06 -4.94
N THR A 60 7.23 10.16 -6.20
CA THR A 60 6.60 11.35 -6.79
C THR A 60 5.39 10.93 -7.63
N GLY A 61 4.68 11.91 -8.17
CA GLY A 61 3.50 11.64 -8.97
C GLY A 61 2.95 12.89 -9.63
N TYR A 62 1.81 12.68 -10.25
CA TYR A 62 1.10 13.71 -10.97
C TYR A 62 -0.41 13.53 -10.85
N TRP A 63 -1.11 14.62 -11.12
CA TRP A 63 -2.55 14.68 -11.22
C TRP A 63 -2.92 15.44 -12.48
N VAL A 64 -3.76 14.86 -13.32
CA VAL A 64 -4.20 15.44 -14.60
C VAL A 64 -5.68 15.71 -14.55
N GLU A 65 -6.07 16.91 -14.92
CA GLU A 65 -7.46 17.35 -15.05
C GLU A 65 -7.77 17.60 -16.53
N ILE A 66 -8.80 16.92 -17.06
CA ILE A 66 -9.28 17.09 -18.43
C ILE A 66 -10.77 17.44 -18.40
N PRO A 67 -11.18 18.60 -18.92
CA PRO A 67 -12.62 18.94 -19.01
C PRO A 67 -13.37 17.92 -19.85
N PHE A 68 -14.56 17.50 -19.42
CA PHE A 68 -15.39 16.54 -20.17
C PHE A 68 -15.70 17.01 -21.60
N LYS A 69 -15.82 18.32 -21.84
CA LYS A 69 -16.01 18.88 -23.18
C LYS A 69 -14.91 18.47 -24.18
N GLU A 70 -13.72 18.17 -23.71
CA GLU A 70 -12.60 17.70 -24.55
C GLU A 70 -12.73 16.20 -24.90
N LEU A 71 -13.53 15.46 -24.13
CA LEU A 71 -13.73 14.03 -24.26
C LEU A 71 -15.04 13.67 -24.99
N ILE A 72 -15.91 14.66 -25.27
CA ILE A 72 -17.17 14.44 -25.98
C ILE A 72 -16.92 13.68 -27.30
N GLY A 73 -17.70 12.61 -27.52
CA GLY A 73 -17.56 11.79 -28.72
C GLY A 73 -18.03 10.36 -28.51
N PRO A 74 -17.87 9.53 -29.56
CA PRO A 74 -18.21 8.11 -29.48
C PRO A 74 -17.29 7.36 -28.53
N GLU A 75 -17.66 6.12 -28.27
CA GLU A 75 -16.80 5.16 -27.57
C GLU A 75 -15.41 5.07 -28.22
N THR A 76 -14.36 5.11 -27.40
CA THR A 76 -12.99 5.12 -27.90
C THR A 76 -12.00 4.56 -26.89
N VAL A 77 -10.80 4.23 -27.37
CA VAL A 77 -9.67 3.78 -26.57
C VAL A 77 -8.63 4.89 -26.49
N TRP A 78 -8.14 5.11 -25.28
CA TRP A 78 -7.07 6.03 -24.98
C TRP A 78 -5.82 5.26 -24.56
N ARG A 79 -4.67 5.68 -25.05
CA ARG A 79 -3.37 5.25 -24.56
C ARG A 79 -2.82 6.35 -23.65
N MET A 80 -2.60 6.01 -22.40
CA MET A 80 -1.92 6.85 -21.44
C MET A 80 -0.50 6.34 -21.26
N GLN A 81 0.47 7.21 -21.36
CA GLN A 81 1.88 6.87 -21.32
C GLN A 81 2.63 7.91 -20.48
N LEU A 82 3.40 7.43 -19.53
CA LEU A 82 4.35 8.23 -18.77
C LEU A 82 5.76 7.74 -19.11
N VAL A 83 6.57 8.60 -19.69
CA VAL A 83 7.99 8.35 -19.95
C VAL A 83 8.79 9.13 -18.92
N VAL A 84 9.67 8.45 -18.19
CA VAL A 84 10.58 9.07 -17.22
C VAL A 84 11.99 8.78 -17.66
N GLU A 85 12.76 9.85 -17.91
CA GLU A 85 14.11 9.79 -18.43
C GLU A 85 15.06 10.39 -17.39
N PRO A 86 16.12 9.68 -16.97
CA PRO A 86 17.17 10.27 -16.16
C PRO A 86 17.91 11.35 -16.96
N ILE A 87 18.10 12.53 -16.34
CA ILE A 87 18.95 13.59 -16.89
C ILE A 87 20.38 13.38 -16.38
N SER A 88 20.52 12.82 -15.19
CA SER A 88 21.80 12.45 -14.58
C SER A 88 21.56 11.27 -13.61
N PRO A 89 22.33 10.20 -13.73
CA PRO A 89 23.39 9.93 -14.73
C PRO A 89 22.81 9.59 -16.11
N GLU A 90 23.50 10.03 -17.16
CA GLU A 90 23.09 9.81 -18.57
C GLU A 90 23.09 8.33 -19.00
N SER A 91 23.77 7.47 -18.25
CA SER A 91 23.86 6.03 -18.56
C SER A 91 22.62 5.23 -18.15
N ALA A 92 21.70 5.84 -17.40
CA ALA A 92 20.52 5.14 -16.92
C ALA A 92 19.43 5.08 -18.00
N GLN A 93 18.68 3.98 -18.00
CA GLN A 93 17.65 3.72 -19.02
C GLN A 93 16.35 4.46 -18.69
N PRO A 94 15.65 5.01 -19.70
CA PRO A 94 14.32 5.55 -19.51
C PRO A 94 13.31 4.44 -19.16
N GLU A 95 12.33 4.78 -18.34
CA GLU A 95 11.22 3.88 -18.00
C GLU A 95 9.92 4.40 -18.63
N THR A 96 9.16 3.50 -19.24
CA THR A 96 7.87 3.82 -19.84
C THR A 96 6.76 3.05 -19.13
N ILE A 97 5.83 3.79 -18.54
CA ILE A 97 4.64 3.24 -17.90
C ILE A 97 3.47 3.50 -18.85
N GLU A 98 2.86 2.43 -19.35
CA GLU A 98 1.79 2.50 -20.33
C GLU A 98 0.51 1.86 -19.79
N GLN A 99 -0.64 2.47 -20.14
CA GLN A 99 -1.95 2.00 -19.78
C GLN A 99 -2.96 2.34 -20.86
N PHE A 100 -3.89 1.43 -21.12
CA PHE A 100 -5.00 1.64 -22.03
C PHE A 100 -6.31 1.81 -21.28
N VAL A 101 -7.10 2.78 -21.68
CA VAL A 101 -8.37 3.14 -21.05
C VAL A 101 -9.44 3.22 -22.12
N GLU A 102 -10.51 2.45 -21.96
CA GLU A 102 -11.69 2.52 -22.82
C GLU A 102 -12.71 3.48 -22.19
N THR A 103 -13.20 4.40 -23.00
CA THR A 103 -14.30 5.28 -22.59
C THR A 103 -15.53 4.96 -23.40
N GLY A 104 -16.67 4.78 -22.75
CA GLY A 104 -17.96 4.80 -23.43
C GLY A 104 -18.21 6.14 -24.12
N ALA A 105 -19.28 6.22 -24.91
CA ALA A 105 -19.69 7.47 -25.56
C ALA A 105 -19.94 8.57 -24.50
N VAL A 106 -19.28 9.73 -24.68
CA VAL A 106 -19.42 10.88 -23.79
C VAL A 106 -20.37 11.90 -24.46
N PRO A 107 -21.61 12.08 -23.95
CA PRO A 107 -22.58 13.00 -24.52
C PRO A 107 -22.24 14.46 -24.20
N GLU A 108 -22.71 15.40 -25.02
CA GLU A 108 -22.49 16.85 -24.87
C GLU A 108 -23.08 17.41 -23.57
N THR A 109 -24.04 16.73 -22.99
CA THR A 109 -24.70 17.16 -21.74
C THR A 109 -23.84 16.98 -20.50
N VAL A 110 -22.77 16.18 -20.57
CA VAL A 110 -21.88 15.93 -19.43
C VAL A 110 -21.00 17.14 -19.16
N LYS A 111 -21.03 17.61 -17.92
CA LYS A 111 -20.22 18.75 -17.43
C LYS A 111 -19.29 18.30 -16.32
N GLY A 112 -18.14 18.93 -16.22
CA GLY A 112 -17.17 18.68 -15.17
C GLY A 112 -15.79 18.36 -15.72
N THR A 113 -15.03 17.60 -14.96
CA THR A 113 -13.62 17.28 -15.26
C THR A 113 -13.36 15.83 -14.93
N VAL A 114 -12.63 15.16 -15.81
CA VAL A 114 -12.01 13.85 -15.51
C VAL A 114 -10.69 14.10 -14.83
N GLU A 115 -10.46 13.36 -13.75
CA GLU A 115 -9.23 13.42 -12.97
C GLU A 115 -8.49 12.09 -13.10
N MET A 116 -7.23 12.16 -13.51
CA MET A 116 -6.32 11.01 -13.59
C MET A 116 -5.10 11.26 -12.74
N SER A 117 -4.63 10.26 -12.04
CA SER A 117 -3.42 10.37 -11.23
C SER A 117 -2.49 9.20 -11.46
N GLY A 118 -1.21 9.46 -11.40
CA GLY A 118 -0.18 8.44 -11.44
C GLY A 118 0.96 8.76 -10.52
N SER A 119 1.77 7.74 -10.24
CA SER A 119 2.94 7.89 -9.38
C SER A 119 4.04 6.92 -9.79
N PHE A 120 5.27 7.31 -9.48
CA PHE A 120 6.48 6.53 -9.71
C PHE A 120 7.51 6.81 -8.63
N ALA A 121 8.46 5.92 -8.48
CA ALA A 121 9.56 6.06 -7.55
C ALA A 121 10.88 6.13 -8.30
N VAL A 122 11.82 6.91 -7.79
CA VAL A 122 13.13 7.11 -8.39
C VAL A 122 14.23 7.10 -7.32
N GLY A 123 15.45 6.80 -7.74
CA GLY A 123 16.66 7.07 -6.96
C GLY A 123 16.97 8.57 -6.87
N GLU A 124 18.05 8.96 -6.18
CA GLU A 124 18.50 10.36 -6.20
C GLU A 124 18.98 10.78 -7.59
N GLY A 125 18.58 11.96 -8.03
CA GLY A 125 18.96 12.50 -9.34
C GLY A 125 17.97 13.50 -9.91
N SER A 126 18.24 13.90 -11.13
CA SER A 126 17.37 14.75 -11.93
C SER A 126 16.78 13.97 -13.09
N TYR A 127 15.49 14.12 -13.29
CA TYR A 127 14.73 13.36 -14.28
C TYR A 127 13.83 14.28 -15.10
N ARG A 128 13.55 13.88 -16.34
CA ARG A 128 12.50 14.45 -17.19
C ARG A 128 11.33 13.48 -17.24
N ALA A 129 10.17 13.89 -16.77
CA ALA A 129 8.94 13.12 -16.89
C ALA A 129 8.07 13.73 -18.00
N THR A 130 7.61 12.88 -18.93
CA THR A 130 6.72 13.30 -20.03
C THR A 130 5.46 12.41 -19.99
N TRP A 131 4.33 13.05 -19.78
CA TRP A 131 3.03 12.38 -19.76
C TRP A 131 2.29 12.62 -21.06
N HIS A 132 1.75 11.55 -21.63
CA HIS A 132 0.96 11.56 -22.84
C HIS A 132 -0.38 10.88 -22.61
N LEU A 133 -1.44 11.47 -23.14
CA LEU A 133 -2.71 10.82 -23.38
C LEU A 133 -3.01 10.95 -24.87
N THR A 134 -3.27 9.83 -25.53
CA THR A 134 -3.55 9.83 -26.97
C THR A 134 -4.76 8.97 -27.24
N GLU A 135 -5.75 9.52 -27.91
CA GLU A 135 -6.92 8.80 -28.38
C GLU A 135 -6.63 8.11 -29.72
N ARG A 136 -7.29 7.02 -29.98
CA ARG A 136 -7.21 6.27 -31.24
C ARG A 136 -7.42 7.16 -32.48
N PHE A 137 -8.32 8.15 -32.43
CA PHE A 137 -8.67 9.02 -33.57
C PHE A 137 -7.89 10.36 -33.59
N GLY A 138 -6.88 10.50 -32.75
CA GLY A 138 -5.90 11.57 -32.87
C GLY A 138 -5.98 12.70 -31.86
N ARG A 139 -6.98 12.73 -30.99
CA ARG A 139 -6.97 13.70 -29.88
C ARG A 139 -5.85 13.35 -28.91
N TYR A 140 -5.09 14.33 -28.45
CA TYR A 140 -3.97 14.07 -27.53
C TYR A 140 -3.72 15.20 -26.55
N CYS A 141 -3.13 14.87 -25.43
CA CYS A 141 -2.54 15.80 -24.49
C CYS A 141 -1.11 15.34 -24.17
N SER A 142 -0.19 16.27 -24.09
CA SER A 142 1.21 15.98 -23.73
C SER A 142 1.76 17.08 -22.84
N VAL A 143 2.37 16.70 -21.71
CA VAL A 143 2.99 17.63 -20.78
C VAL A 143 4.28 17.02 -20.25
N ALA A 144 5.36 17.83 -20.28
CA ALA A 144 6.65 17.44 -19.71
C ALA A 144 7.03 18.33 -18.52
N TRP A 145 7.76 17.74 -17.57
CA TRP A 145 8.30 18.48 -16.42
C TRP A 145 9.56 17.82 -15.89
N ASP A 146 10.36 18.62 -15.19
CA ASP A 146 11.55 18.11 -14.51
C ASP A 146 11.23 17.71 -13.08
N VAL A 147 11.90 16.66 -12.63
CA VAL A 147 11.82 16.09 -11.28
C VAL A 147 13.21 16.11 -10.67
N ASP A 148 13.40 16.87 -9.61
CA ASP A 148 14.64 16.90 -8.82
C ASP A 148 14.42 16.06 -7.56
N ALA A 149 14.94 14.84 -7.58
CA ALA A 149 14.74 13.85 -6.53
C ALA A 149 15.93 13.84 -5.56
N LYS A 150 15.71 14.40 -4.37
CA LYS A 150 16.71 14.51 -3.30
C LYS A 150 16.10 14.18 -1.95
N ARG A 151 16.88 13.49 -1.11
CA ARG A 151 16.51 13.30 0.30
C ARG A 151 16.45 14.65 1.03
N GLY A 152 15.44 14.80 1.88
CA GLY A 152 15.35 15.92 2.80
C GLY A 152 16.52 15.94 3.81
N ARG A 153 16.81 17.10 4.41
CA ARG A 153 17.89 17.23 5.40
C ARG A 153 17.76 16.24 6.56
N ARG A 154 16.52 15.90 6.94
CA ARG A 154 16.25 14.97 8.06
C ARG A 154 16.45 13.50 7.67
N ASP A 155 16.45 13.18 6.38
CA ASP A 155 16.48 11.80 5.88
C ASP A 155 17.83 11.45 5.23
N ARG A 156 18.88 12.26 5.42
CA ARG A 156 20.19 12.07 4.77
C ARG A 156 20.84 10.73 5.11
N ASP A 157 20.62 10.26 6.33
CA ASP A 157 21.21 9.01 6.84
C ASP A 157 20.32 7.80 6.53
N VAL A 158 19.14 8.00 5.97
CA VAL A 158 18.25 6.89 5.61
C VAL A 158 18.73 6.29 4.28
N PRO A 159 19.01 4.97 4.22
CA PRO A 159 19.41 4.33 2.97
C PRO A 159 18.27 4.38 1.95
N LEU A 160 18.62 4.50 0.67
CA LEU A 160 17.66 4.41 -0.42
C LEU A 160 17.63 2.99 -0.99
N ALA A 161 16.44 2.54 -1.35
CA ALA A 161 16.21 1.25 -2.00
C ALA A 161 16.39 1.31 -3.52
N LEU A 162 16.58 2.50 -4.10
CA LEU A 162 16.83 2.70 -5.52
C LEU A 162 18.14 3.43 -5.72
N GLU A 163 18.94 2.93 -6.64
CA GLU A 163 20.17 3.58 -7.05
C GLU A 163 19.91 4.86 -7.85
N PRO A 164 20.87 5.81 -7.88
CA PRO A 164 20.77 6.99 -8.73
C PRO A 164 20.48 6.63 -10.19
N GLY A 165 19.46 7.25 -10.78
CA GLY A 165 19.01 6.96 -12.14
C GLY A 165 18.02 5.81 -12.26
N GLU A 166 17.82 5.01 -11.22
CA GLU A 166 16.82 3.95 -11.22
C GLU A 166 15.41 4.50 -11.12
N ILE A 167 14.48 3.92 -11.91
CA ILE A 167 13.08 4.34 -11.99
C ILE A 167 12.20 3.11 -11.81
N ARG A 168 11.15 3.20 -10.99
CA ARG A 168 10.18 2.13 -10.78
C ARG A 168 8.75 2.65 -10.78
N PRO A 169 7.79 1.97 -11.42
CA PRO A 169 6.38 2.26 -11.29
C PRO A 169 5.94 2.08 -9.82
N ALA A 170 5.20 3.03 -9.25
CA ALA A 170 4.90 2.97 -7.81
C ALA A 170 3.95 1.85 -7.39
N ARG A 171 3.17 1.29 -8.32
CA ARG A 171 2.05 0.40 -7.98
C ARG A 171 2.19 -1.07 -8.31
N GLN A 172 3.05 -1.44 -9.24
CA GLN A 172 3.12 -2.83 -9.70
C GLN A 172 3.69 -3.81 -8.67
N TYR A 173 4.16 -3.31 -7.50
CA TYR A 173 5.04 -4.06 -6.62
C TYR A 173 4.63 -4.13 -5.15
N LEU A 174 3.38 -3.78 -4.79
CA LEU A 174 2.96 -3.83 -3.38
C LEU A 174 3.15 -5.22 -2.76
N PHE A 175 2.88 -6.27 -3.52
CA PHE A 175 3.03 -7.67 -3.08
C PHE A 175 4.06 -8.43 -3.94
N ARG A 176 5.11 -7.74 -4.40
CA ARG A 176 6.22 -8.44 -5.06
C ARG A 176 6.93 -9.32 -4.06
N GLN A 177 7.49 -10.42 -4.55
CA GLN A 177 8.42 -11.23 -3.76
C GLN A 177 9.68 -10.43 -3.44
N GLU A 178 10.19 -10.57 -2.22
CA GLU A 178 11.47 -9.97 -1.82
C GLU A 178 12.64 -10.86 -2.31
N GLU A 179 13.78 -10.21 -2.50
CA GLU A 179 15.01 -10.96 -2.73
C GLU A 179 15.42 -11.70 -1.46
N PRO A 180 15.98 -12.91 -1.58
CA PRO A 180 16.48 -13.65 -0.43
C PRO A 180 17.49 -12.83 0.37
N VAL A 181 17.38 -12.88 1.68
CA VAL A 181 18.31 -12.18 2.59
C VAL A 181 19.35 -13.17 3.06
N ASP A 182 20.64 -12.82 2.95
CA ASP A 182 21.70 -13.59 3.56
C ASP A 182 21.69 -13.41 5.09
N ARG A 183 21.26 -14.41 5.80
CA ARG A 183 21.11 -14.41 7.26
C ARG A 183 22.31 -15.01 7.98
N SER A 184 23.27 -15.59 7.25
CA SER A 184 24.41 -16.31 7.80
C SER A 184 25.35 -15.41 8.62
N LEU A 185 25.45 -14.12 8.27
CA LEU A 185 26.37 -13.18 8.90
C LEU A 185 25.85 -12.60 10.24
N ALA A 186 24.55 -12.60 10.45
CA ALA A 186 23.92 -12.01 11.65
C ALA A 186 23.41 -13.06 12.66
N GLY A 187 23.67 -14.33 12.41
CA GLY A 187 23.19 -15.43 13.23
C GLY A 187 21.81 -15.94 12.86
N GLY A 188 20.93 -15.11 12.30
CA GLY A 188 19.65 -15.46 11.68
C GLY A 188 18.76 -16.45 12.46
N ASP A 189 18.78 -16.38 13.81
CA ASP A 189 18.21 -17.40 14.67
C ASP A 189 17.00 -16.88 15.50
N LEU A 190 16.59 -15.63 15.29
CA LEU A 190 15.38 -15.08 15.90
C LEU A 190 14.13 -15.43 15.09
N ASN A 191 13.08 -15.81 15.80
CA ASN A 191 11.78 -16.14 15.21
C ASN A 191 10.80 -14.98 15.38
N LEU A 192 10.25 -14.50 14.25
CA LEU A 192 9.31 -13.38 14.22
C LEU A 192 7.90 -13.85 13.89
N LYS A 193 6.94 -13.59 14.77
CA LYS A 193 5.52 -13.77 14.48
C LYS A 193 4.84 -12.43 14.24
N VAL A 194 4.19 -12.28 13.08
CA VAL A 194 3.54 -11.04 12.66
C VAL A 194 2.02 -11.21 12.62
N PHE A 195 1.32 -10.30 13.27
CA PHE A 195 -0.13 -10.13 13.18
C PHE A 195 -0.43 -8.89 12.34
N LEU A 196 -0.98 -9.07 11.14
CA LEU A 196 -1.25 -8.01 10.19
C LEU A 196 -2.75 -7.75 10.07
N ASN A 197 -3.23 -6.63 10.64
CA ASN A 197 -4.59 -6.17 10.42
C ASN A 197 -4.70 -5.40 9.11
N LEU A 198 -5.47 -5.92 8.16
CA LEU A 198 -5.67 -5.34 6.82
C LEU A 198 -6.86 -4.38 6.73
N ASP A 199 -7.49 -4.06 7.84
CA ASP A 199 -8.55 -3.05 7.89
C ASP A 199 -7.99 -1.66 7.57
N THR A 200 -8.81 -0.85 6.94
CA THR A 200 -8.39 0.47 6.44
C THR A 200 -8.84 1.63 7.31
N GLY A 201 -9.39 1.34 8.47
CA GLY A 201 -9.88 2.35 9.44
C GLY A 201 -11.10 3.15 8.97
N SER A 202 -11.81 2.72 7.92
CA SER A 202 -12.96 3.43 7.38
C SER A 202 -14.07 2.48 6.92
N ARG A 203 -15.08 2.26 7.74
CA ARG A 203 -16.29 1.45 7.45
C ARG A 203 -17.10 1.91 6.21
N ARG A 204 -16.85 3.12 5.71
CA ARG A 204 -17.61 3.69 4.57
C ARG A 204 -17.03 3.33 3.21
N ARG A 205 -15.99 2.52 3.12
CA ARG A 205 -15.30 2.23 1.86
C ARG A 205 -15.42 0.77 1.50
N ALA A 206 -16.15 0.53 0.42
CA ALA A 206 -16.39 -0.82 -0.13
C ALA A 206 -15.15 -1.49 -0.77
N THR A 207 -13.97 -0.91 -0.73
CA THR A 207 -12.76 -1.46 -1.36
C THR A 207 -11.51 -1.16 -0.55
N VAL A 208 -10.70 -2.18 -0.35
CA VAL A 208 -9.35 -2.03 0.18
C VAL A 208 -8.49 -1.28 -0.85
N ARG A 209 -8.08 -0.08 -0.52
CA ARG A 209 -7.25 0.73 -1.42
C ARG A 209 -5.77 0.41 -1.19
N PRO A 210 -5.00 0.06 -2.22
CA PRO A 210 -3.59 -0.33 -2.09
C PRO A 210 -2.73 0.64 -1.28
N TRP A 211 -2.97 1.95 -1.40
CA TRP A 211 -2.19 2.95 -0.64
C TRP A 211 -2.46 2.99 0.86
N LEU A 212 -3.58 2.41 1.34
CA LEU A 212 -3.85 2.28 2.77
C LEU A 212 -3.10 1.09 3.37
N ILE A 213 -2.87 0.05 2.58
CA ILE A 213 -2.13 -1.15 3.00
C ILE A 213 -0.62 -0.97 2.79
N ALA A 214 -0.21 -0.16 1.83
CA ALA A 214 1.21 0.03 1.49
C ALA A 214 2.11 0.33 2.70
N PRO A 215 1.73 1.19 3.67
CA PRO A 215 2.54 1.42 4.86
C PRO A 215 2.74 0.16 5.71
N MET A 216 1.72 -0.67 5.84
CA MET A 216 1.77 -1.91 6.62
C MET A 216 2.68 -2.95 5.96
N VAL A 217 2.54 -3.09 4.63
CA VAL A 217 3.42 -3.98 3.85
C VAL A 217 4.87 -3.48 3.89
N ALA A 218 5.10 -2.16 3.90
CA ALA A 218 6.44 -1.60 4.03
C ALA A 218 7.09 -1.95 5.38
N VAL A 219 6.35 -1.92 6.49
CA VAL A 219 6.83 -2.40 7.80
C VAL A 219 7.23 -3.86 7.72
N MET A 220 6.34 -4.72 7.21
CA MET A 220 6.63 -6.14 7.06
C MET A 220 7.90 -6.39 6.25
N ARG A 221 8.05 -5.73 5.10
CA ARG A 221 9.24 -5.85 4.26
C ARG A 221 10.51 -5.43 4.97
N THR A 222 10.42 -4.33 5.74
CA THR A 222 11.59 -3.84 6.49
C THR A 222 12.00 -4.82 7.58
N LEU A 223 11.03 -5.43 8.27
CA LEU A 223 11.30 -6.51 9.24
C LEU A 223 11.87 -7.76 8.56
N PHE A 224 11.28 -8.20 7.45
CA PHE A 224 11.73 -9.37 6.70
C PHE A 224 13.18 -9.23 6.18
N ARG A 225 13.60 -8.02 5.84
CA ARG A 225 14.97 -7.73 5.38
C ARG A 225 16.01 -7.73 6.48
N ARG A 226 15.61 -7.83 7.76
CA ARG A 226 16.54 -7.88 8.88
C ARG A 226 17.18 -9.28 8.94
N PRO A 227 18.51 -9.36 8.82
CA PRO A 227 19.19 -10.65 8.79
C PRO A 227 19.20 -11.37 10.14
N GLU A 228 18.86 -10.66 11.24
CA GLU A 228 18.78 -11.23 12.59
C GLU A 228 17.58 -12.18 12.75
N PHE A 229 16.51 -11.98 11.97
CA PHE A 229 15.35 -12.89 11.96
C PHE A 229 15.57 -14.03 10.96
N GLY A 230 15.54 -15.28 11.44
CA GLY A 230 15.70 -16.49 10.65
C GLY A 230 14.40 -17.03 10.09
N GLU A 231 13.38 -17.11 10.94
CA GLU A 231 12.07 -17.64 10.58
C GLU A 231 10.95 -16.64 10.84
N PHE A 232 9.91 -16.72 9.99
CA PHE A 232 8.76 -15.82 10.03
C PHE A 232 7.45 -16.60 10.01
N ALA A 233 6.54 -16.26 10.90
CA ALA A 233 5.14 -16.67 10.84
C ALA A 233 4.25 -15.44 10.66
N LEU A 234 3.17 -15.57 9.89
CA LEU A 234 2.23 -14.47 9.64
C LEU A 234 0.79 -14.90 9.81
N VAL A 235 0.02 -14.05 10.48
CA VAL A 235 -1.43 -14.09 10.52
C VAL A 235 -1.97 -12.75 10.02
N ALA A 236 -2.46 -12.72 8.78
CA ALA A 236 -3.16 -11.56 8.23
C ALA A 236 -4.67 -11.71 8.45
N TYR A 237 -5.30 -10.70 9.01
CA TYR A 237 -6.71 -10.76 9.39
C TYR A 237 -7.44 -9.45 9.09
N SER A 238 -8.76 -9.51 9.06
CA SER A 238 -9.66 -8.37 9.14
C SER A 238 -10.44 -8.44 10.45
N GLN A 239 -10.27 -7.43 11.28
CA GLN A 239 -11.05 -7.29 12.51
C GLN A 239 -12.50 -6.92 12.18
N GLU A 240 -12.71 -6.10 11.13
CA GLU A 240 -14.03 -5.67 10.66
C GLU A 240 -14.86 -6.87 10.16
N ASP A 241 -14.24 -7.76 9.36
CA ASP A 241 -14.88 -8.98 8.83
C ASP A 241 -14.76 -10.18 9.81
N GLN A 242 -14.09 -10.04 10.94
CA GLN A 242 -13.87 -11.08 11.97
C GLN A 242 -13.32 -12.39 11.37
N LYS A 243 -12.32 -12.31 10.51
CA LYS A 243 -11.76 -13.48 9.83
C LYS A 243 -10.27 -13.39 9.58
N ILE A 244 -9.63 -14.56 9.56
CA ILE A 244 -8.26 -14.73 9.08
C ILE A 244 -8.29 -14.77 7.56
N LEU A 245 -7.48 -13.95 6.93
CA LEU A 245 -7.38 -13.79 5.48
C LEU A 245 -6.25 -14.62 4.88
N TYR A 246 -5.15 -14.69 5.61
CA TYR A 246 -3.97 -15.44 5.22
C TYR A 246 -3.22 -15.89 6.48
N ARG A 247 -2.64 -17.09 6.44
CA ARG A 247 -1.79 -17.63 7.49
C ARG A 247 -0.60 -18.33 6.84
N SER A 248 0.60 -18.12 7.38
CA SER A 248 1.77 -18.95 7.13
C SER A 248 2.39 -19.36 8.45
N ASP A 249 2.84 -20.61 8.52
CA ASP A 249 3.66 -21.10 9.60
C ASP A 249 5.10 -20.58 9.49
N TYR A 250 5.93 -20.85 10.50
CA TYR A 250 7.32 -20.44 10.50
C TYR A 250 8.09 -21.04 9.32
N GLY A 251 8.78 -20.17 8.61
CA GLY A 251 9.63 -20.49 7.48
C GLY A 251 10.66 -19.40 7.23
N ASP A 252 11.70 -19.70 6.50
CA ASP A 252 12.81 -18.81 6.16
C ASP A 252 12.46 -17.81 5.04
N ASP A 253 11.40 -18.08 4.28
CA ASP A 253 10.87 -17.20 3.22
C ASP A 253 9.40 -16.87 3.45
N PHE A 254 8.98 -15.72 2.95
CA PHE A 254 7.61 -15.23 3.06
C PHE A 254 7.00 -14.97 1.68
N ASP A 255 5.89 -15.66 1.39
CA ASP A 255 5.20 -15.52 0.11
C ASP A 255 4.28 -14.28 0.07
N PHE A 256 4.88 -13.13 -0.29
CA PHE A 256 4.14 -11.88 -0.50
C PHE A 256 3.10 -11.98 -1.62
N GLN A 257 3.31 -12.83 -2.63
CA GLN A 257 2.39 -12.98 -3.75
C GLN A 257 1.14 -13.76 -3.33
N ALA A 258 1.29 -14.82 -2.53
CA ALA A 258 0.17 -15.57 -1.97
C ALA A 258 -0.66 -14.67 -1.04
N MET A 259 -0.03 -13.90 -0.16
CA MET A 259 -0.72 -12.91 0.68
C MET A 259 -1.47 -11.88 -0.18
N GLY A 260 -0.84 -11.32 -1.19
CA GLY A 260 -1.47 -10.36 -2.10
C GLY A 260 -2.66 -10.95 -2.86
N SER A 261 -2.60 -12.25 -3.18
CA SER A 261 -3.71 -12.97 -3.80
C SER A 261 -4.88 -13.17 -2.84
N ALA A 262 -4.61 -13.47 -1.56
CA ALA A 262 -5.61 -13.55 -0.51
C ALA A 262 -6.30 -12.20 -0.28
N VAL A 263 -5.53 -11.11 -0.22
CA VAL A 263 -6.06 -9.74 -0.08
C VAL A 263 -6.94 -9.32 -1.27
N ARG A 264 -6.58 -9.70 -2.50
CA ARG A 264 -7.41 -9.42 -3.68
C ARG A 264 -8.74 -10.17 -3.69
N LYS A 265 -8.82 -11.32 -3.03
CA LYS A 265 -10.06 -12.11 -2.89
C LYS A 265 -11.02 -11.51 -1.87
N LEU A 266 -10.60 -10.52 -1.09
CA LEU A 266 -11.48 -9.71 -0.26
C LEU A 266 -12.42 -8.93 -1.19
N ALA A 267 -13.55 -9.58 -1.54
CA ALA A 267 -14.61 -8.92 -2.26
C ALA A 267 -15.22 -7.83 -1.38
N PRO A 268 -15.35 -6.59 -1.89
CA PRO A 268 -16.00 -5.54 -1.12
C PRO A 268 -17.46 -5.91 -0.88
N ALA A 269 -17.86 -5.85 0.39
CA ALA A 269 -19.23 -5.73 0.87
C ALA A 269 -20.23 -6.80 0.37
N THR A 270 -19.97 -8.07 0.65
CA THR A 270 -21.08 -8.99 0.94
C THR A 270 -21.28 -8.98 2.46
N VAL A 271 -22.24 -8.20 2.93
CA VAL A 271 -22.70 -8.29 4.32
C VAL A 271 -23.35 -9.67 4.48
N ASP A 272 -22.65 -10.58 5.12
CA ASP A 272 -23.28 -11.83 5.54
C ASP A 272 -24.20 -11.48 6.74
N PHE A 273 -25.50 -11.74 6.60
CA PHE A 273 -26.46 -11.53 7.69
C PHE A 273 -26.09 -12.32 8.96
N ARG A 274 -25.23 -13.34 8.85
CA ARG A 274 -24.69 -14.09 10.00
C ARG A 274 -23.70 -13.26 10.82
N ASP A 275 -23.02 -12.29 10.20
CA ASP A 275 -22.05 -11.40 10.86
C ASP A 275 -22.76 -10.33 11.71
N LEU A 276 -24.01 -9.99 11.39
CA LEU A 276 -24.86 -9.10 12.21
C LEU A 276 -25.30 -9.74 13.55
N ALA A 277 -25.24 -11.05 13.66
CA ALA A 277 -25.63 -11.80 14.87
C ALA A 277 -24.43 -12.13 15.79
N ARG A 278 -23.19 -11.91 15.34
CA ARG A 278 -21.99 -12.13 16.16
C ARG A 278 -21.74 -10.94 17.08
N ASP A 279 -21.85 -11.20 18.37
CA ASP A 279 -21.54 -10.22 19.41
C ASP A 279 -20.03 -9.94 19.42
N SER A 280 -19.70 -8.72 19.05
CA SER A 280 -18.50 -7.95 19.33
C SER A 280 -17.15 -8.37 18.69
N GLU A 281 -16.59 -7.41 17.95
CA GLU A 281 -15.22 -7.37 17.42
C GLU A 281 -14.13 -7.67 18.47
N SER A 282 -14.43 -7.47 19.77
CA SER A 282 -13.50 -7.79 20.87
C SER A 282 -13.28 -9.28 21.05
N ASN A 283 -14.30 -10.11 20.84
CA ASN A 283 -14.18 -11.55 21.01
C ASN A 283 -13.29 -12.18 19.93
N PHE A 284 -13.39 -11.69 18.68
CA PHE A 284 -12.55 -12.18 17.59
C PHE A 284 -11.05 -11.99 17.87
N ILE A 285 -10.64 -10.82 18.34
CA ILE A 285 -9.21 -10.56 18.64
C ILE A 285 -8.75 -11.41 19.84
N GLU A 286 -9.58 -11.55 20.88
CA GLU A 286 -9.25 -12.41 22.02
C GLU A 286 -9.09 -13.87 21.60
N GLU A 287 -10.04 -14.39 20.82
CA GLU A 287 -9.99 -15.76 20.29
C GLU A 287 -8.74 -15.94 19.41
N LEU A 288 -8.50 -15.01 18.48
CA LEU A 288 -7.33 -15.03 17.61
C LEU A 288 -6.03 -15.08 18.42
N LEU A 289 -5.87 -14.18 19.39
CA LEU A 289 -4.66 -14.13 20.20
C LEU A 289 -4.52 -15.38 21.09
N SER A 290 -5.61 -15.82 21.69
CA SER A 290 -5.61 -17.05 22.50
C SER A 290 -5.20 -18.28 21.69
N ASP A 291 -5.75 -18.42 20.48
CA ASP A 291 -5.45 -19.58 19.61
C ASP A 291 -4.03 -19.54 19.06
N GLU A 292 -3.55 -18.36 18.68
CA GLU A 292 -2.24 -18.20 18.06
C GLU A 292 -1.07 -18.14 19.04
N LEU A 293 -1.31 -17.75 20.30
CA LEU A 293 -0.24 -17.57 21.29
C LEU A 293 -0.18 -18.71 22.32
N ARG A 294 -1.28 -19.43 22.55
CA ARG A 294 -1.38 -20.46 23.61
C ARG A 294 -0.29 -21.54 23.53
N ASN A 295 0.13 -21.91 22.33
CA ASN A 295 1.09 -22.99 22.10
C ASN A 295 2.28 -22.53 21.26
N ASP A 296 2.52 -21.22 21.18
CA ASP A 296 3.64 -20.69 20.39
C ASP A 296 4.81 -20.33 21.30
N ASP A 297 5.61 -21.33 21.64
CA ASP A 297 6.87 -21.14 22.37
C ASP A 297 8.06 -20.80 21.45
N ARG A 298 7.82 -20.68 20.13
CA ARG A 298 8.88 -20.45 19.12
C ARG A 298 9.20 -18.98 18.92
N ALA A 299 8.23 -18.09 19.11
CA ALA A 299 8.39 -16.67 18.84
C ALA A 299 9.40 -16.01 19.82
N ASP A 300 10.44 -15.38 19.30
CA ASP A 300 11.30 -14.46 20.05
C ASP A 300 10.73 -13.03 20.06
N ALA A 301 10.04 -12.66 18.96
CA ALA A 301 9.32 -11.40 18.83
C ALA A 301 7.93 -11.59 18.24
N ILE A 302 6.97 -10.85 18.76
CA ILE A 302 5.59 -10.75 18.26
C ILE A 302 5.35 -9.30 17.84
N VAL A 303 4.97 -9.11 16.57
CA VAL A 303 4.76 -7.78 16.01
C VAL A 303 3.34 -7.66 15.48
N PHE A 304 2.60 -6.72 16.02
CA PHE A 304 1.30 -6.29 15.51
C PHE A 304 1.48 -5.13 14.53
N ILE A 305 0.80 -5.18 13.38
CA ILE A 305 0.87 -4.14 12.35
C ILE A 305 -0.55 -3.80 11.87
N GLY A 306 -0.91 -2.54 11.85
CA GLY A 306 -2.16 -2.12 11.23
C GLY A 306 -2.91 -1.03 11.94
N TYR A 307 -4.13 -0.83 11.47
CA TYR A 307 -5.10 0.06 12.10
C TYR A 307 -5.88 -0.72 13.14
N GLU A 308 -6.22 -0.06 14.23
CA GLU A 308 -7.22 -0.56 15.15
C GLU A 308 -8.50 0.24 14.95
N HIS A 309 -9.62 -0.46 14.81
CA HIS A 309 -10.91 0.19 14.76
C HIS A 309 -11.27 0.84 16.09
N TRP A 310 -11.68 2.10 16.04
CA TRP A 310 -12.11 2.85 17.23
C TRP A 310 -13.42 2.30 17.85
N GLU A 311 -14.32 1.77 17.02
CA GLU A 311 -15.70 1.45 17.42
C GLU A 311 -15.86 0.08 18.08
N GLY A 312 -14.79 -0.72 18.19
CA GLY A 312 -14.81 -1.98 18.90
C GLY A 312 -15.06 -1.81 20.41
N LYS A 313 -15.80 -2.73 21.01
CA LYS A 313 -15.92 -2.81 22.47
C LYS A 313 -14.51 -2.99 23.03
N LYS A 314 -14.16 -2.22 24.05
CA LYS A 314 -12.87 -2.36 24.74
C LYS A 314 -12.80 -3.77 25.34
N ILE A 315 -11.69 -4.46 25.09
CA ILE A 315 -11.42 -5.70 25.83
C ILE A 315 -11.42 -5.35 27.32
N PRO A 316 -12.26 -5.94 28.15
CA PRO A 316 -12.25 -5.70 29.59
C PRO A 316 -10.86 -5.98 30.17
N LYS A 317 -10.43 -5.18 31.15
CA LYS A 317 -9.09 -5.32 31.75
C LYS A 317 -8.89 -6.74 32.33
N GLU A 318 -9.95 -7.30 32.90
CA GLU A 318 -9.97 -8.64 33.48
C GLU A 318 -9.67 -9.72 32.44
N ARG A 319 -10.10 -9.52 31.18
CA ARG A 319 -9.82 -10.46 30.09
C ARG A 319 -8.41 -10.32 29.53
N VAL A 320 -7.86 -9.08 29.50
CA VAL A 320 -6.46 -8.86 29.09
C VAL A 320 -5.50 -9.61 30.03
N THR A 321 -5.79 -9.60 31.35
CA THR A 321 -4.97 -10.32 32.33
C THR A 321 -5.13 -11.84 32.29
N GLN A 322 -6.16 -12.33 31.58
CA GLN A 322 -6.38 -13.77 31.35
C GLN A 322 -5.71 -14.28 30.06
N LEU A 323 -5.31 -13.39 29.16
CA LEU A 323 -4.47 -13.77 28.03
C LEU A 323 -3.08 -14.12 28.56
N ASP A 324 -2.63 -15.32 28.24
CA ASP A 324 -1.28 -15.76 28.60
C ASP A 324 -0.23 -14.76 28.12
N LEU A 325 0.64 -14.35 29.02
CA LEU A 325 1.73 -13.45 28.68
C LEU A 325 2.70 -14.18 27.74
N PRO A 326 2.93 -13.70 26.51
CA PRO A 326 3.91 -14.33 25.64
C PRO A 326 5.31 -14.19 26.24
N ARG A 327 6.15 -15.22 26.11
CA ARG A 327 7.56 -15.16 26.50
C ARG A 327 8.39 -14.28 25.57
N ALA A 328 7.82 -13.96 24.40
CA ALA A 328 8.42 -13.14 23.35
C ALA A 328 8.36 -11.64 23.67
N SER A 329 9.25 -10.87 23.08
CA SER A 329 9.17 -9.41 23.04
C SER A 329 7.99 -8.96 22.17
N VAL A 330 7.18 -8.01 22.64
CA VAL A 330 5.94 -7.63 21.96
C VAL A 330 5.98 -6.20 21.46
N PHE A 331 5.57 -6.00 20.20
CA PHE A 331 5.63 -4.70 19.53
C PHE A 331 4.35 -4.42 18.75
N TYR A 332 3.98 -3.13 18.63
CA TYR A 332 2.83 -2.71 17.83
C TYR A 332 3.14 -1.50 16.95
N PHE A 333 3.10 -1.69 15.64
CA PHE A 333 3.16 -0.62 14.63
C PHE A 333 1.74 -0.12 14.35
N ASN A 334 1.38 0.97 15.04
CA ASN A 334 0.01 1.50 15.05
C ASN A 334 -0.14 2.62 14.01
N PHE A 335 -1.01 2.42 13.03
CA PHE A 335 -1.34 3.39 11.99
C PHE A 335 -2.63 4.18 12.27
N ALA A 336 -3.27 3.97 13.43
CA ALA A 336 -4.49 4.67 13.78
C ALA A 336 -4.26 6.19 13.93
N TRP A 337 -5.28 6.96 13.56
CA TRP A 337 -5.27 8.43 13.74
C TRP A 337 -5.23 8.83 15.21
N HIS A 338 -5.83 8.00 16.09
CA HIS A 338 -5.92 8.22 17.53
C HIS A 338 -5.35 7.02 18.31
N PRO A 339 -4.02 6.84 18.32
CA PRO A 339 -3.38 5.62 18.87
C PRO A 339 -3.57 5.44 20.39
N TRP A 340 -3.89 6.50 21.13
CA TRP A 340 -4.10 6.45 22.60
C TRP A 340 -5.37 5.75 23.04
N ASN A 341 -6.36 5.56 22.15
CA ASN A 341 -7.59 4.82 22.43
C ASN A 341 -7.54 3.36 21.98
N SER A 342 -6.35 2.89 21.60
CA SER A 342 -6.12 1.55 21.09
C SER A 342 -6.29 0.49 22.20
N THR A 343 -7.17 -0.48 21.99
CA THR A 343 -7.34 -1.63 22.89
C THR A 343 -6.14 -2.56 22.78
N LEU A 344 -5.70 -2.89 21.56
CA LEU A 344 -4.51 -3.67 21.30
C LEU A 344 -3.25 -2.97 21.85
N GLY A 345 -3.16 -1.65 21.70
CA GLY A 345 -2.07 -0.87 22.29
C GLY A 345 -2.04 -0.90 23.82
N LYS A 346 -3.17 -1.13 24.49
CA LYS A 346 -3.22 -1.37 25.93
C LYS A 346 -2.73 -2.78 26.28
N VAL A 347 -3.20 -3.78 25.56
CA VAL A 347 -2.77 -5.18 25.69
C VAL A 347 -1.24 -5.25 25.56
N VAL A 348 -0.68 -4.67 24.50
CA VAL A 348 0.78 -4.65 24.28
C VAL A 348 1.52 -4.00 25.44
N ARG A 349 1.03 -2.88 25.99
CA ARG A 349 1.65 -2.25 27.17
C ARG A 349 1.53 -3.09 28.45
N GLU A 350 0.40 -3.75 28.67
CA GLU A 350 0.23 -4.68 29.82
C GLU A 350 1.21 -5.85 29.73
N TRP A 351 1.55 -6.28 28.52
CA TRP A 351 2.59 -7.28 28.26
C TRP A 351 4.03 -6.72 28.31
N GLY A 352 4.22 -5.46 28.72
CA GLY A 352 5.55 -4.80 28.76
C GLY A 352 6.10 -4.43 27.38
N GLY A 353 5.30 -4.53 26.34
CA GLY A 353 5.72 -4.28 24.96
C GLY A 353 5.76 -2.79 24.57
N SER A 354 6.32 -2.52 23.40
CA SER A 354 6.50 -1.18 22.84
C SER A 354 5.52 -0.90 21.71
N GLN A 355 5.02 0.35 21.62
CA GLN A 355 4.14 0.81 20.55
C GLN A 355 4.83 1.90 19.73
N PHE A 356 4.80 1.76 18.40
CA PHE A 356 5.38 2.71 17.46
C PHE A 356 4.29 3.38 16.62
N ARG A 357 4.49 4.65 16.34
CA ARG A 357 3.70 5.42 15.37
C ARG A 357 4.60 5.84 14.23
N ILE A 358 4.39 5.28 13.05
CA ILE A 358 5.25 5.49 11.89
C ILE A 358 4.65 6.56 10.97
N ARG A 359 5.42 7.60 10.70
CA ARG A 359 5.07 8.72 9.81
C ARG A 359 6.13 9.00 8.74
N SER A 360 7.32 8.42 8.90
CA SER A 360 8.45 8.62 8.00
C SER A 360 9.30 7.36 7.92
N ALA A 361 10.10 7.25 6.84
CA ALA A 361 11.04 6.16 6.66
C ALA A 361 12.09 6.08 7.80
N ARG A 362 12.54 7.23 8.30
CA ARG A 362 13.45 7.29 9.45
C ARG A 362 12.84 6.69 10.72
N GLU A 363 11.57 7.06 11.02
CA GLU A 363 10.88 6.49 12.19
C GLU A 363 10.66 4.99 12.04
N LEU A 364 10.39 4.50 10.80
CA LEU A 364 10.29 3.08 10.52
C LEU A 364 11.62 2.36 10.78
N LEU A 365 12.73 2.89 10.26
CA LEU A 365 14.04 2.29 10.43
C LEU A 365 14.39 2.19 11.94
N GLN A 366 14.24 3.29 12.68
CA GLN A 366 14.49 3.33 14.12
C GLN A 366 13.58 2.37 14.91
N ALA A 367 12.31 2.25 14.52
CA ALA A 367 11.40 1.33 15.19
C ALA A 367 11.78 -0.14 14.93
N VAL A 368 12.19 -0.47 13.71
CA VAL A 368 12.64 -1.83 13.35
C VAL A 368 13.97 -2.16 14.04
N GLU A 369 14.93 -1.22 14.11
CA GLU A 369 16.15 -1.39 14.88
C GLU A 369 15.83 -1.71 16.34
N LYS A 370 14.92 -0.92 16.95
CA LYS A 370 14.48 -1.18 18.33
C LYS A 370 13.83 -2.54 18.52
N VAL A 371 13.05 -3.03 17.56
CA VAL A 371 12.47 -4.39 17.60
C VAL A 371 13.59 -5.43 17.68
N VAL A 372 14.62 -5.30 16.85
CA VAL A 372 15.76 -6.23 16.83
C VAL A 372 16.52 -6.17 18.17
N ASP A 373 16.91 -4.96 18.61
CA ASP A 373 17.71 -4.75 19.81
C ASP A 373 16.99 -5.28 21.05
N ASP A 374 15.73 -4.91 21.26
CA ASP A 374 14.94 -5.35 22.42
C ASP A 374 14.73 -6.88 22.42
N THR A 375 14.58 -7.50 21.22
CA THR A 375 14.44 -8.95 21.09
C THR A 375 15.73 -9.67 21.44
N MET A 376 16.87 -9.18 20.94
CA MET A 376 18.18 -9.77 21.25
C MET A 376 18.55 -9.66 22.76
N VAL A 377 18.14 -8.59 23.41
CA VAL A 377 18.40 -8.40 24.86
C VAL A 377 17.51 -9.30 25.72
N ALA A 378 16.29 -9.61 25.27
CA ALA A 378 15.32 -10.43 26.02
C ALA A 378 15.59 -11.94 25.94
N ARG A 379 16.38 -12.39 24.95
CA ARG A 379 16.78 -13.80 24.74
C ARG A 379 17.97 -14.15 25.63
#